data_b3d4a6945e58b8c26dc693bb17721e9c
#
_entry.id   b3d4a6945e58b8c26dc693bb17721e9c
#
_cell.length_a   1.000
_cell.length_b   1.000
_cell.length_c   1.000
_cell.angle_alpha   90.00
_cell.angle_beta   90.00
_cell.angle_gamma   90.00
#
_symmetry.space_group_name_H-M   'P 1'
#
loop_
_entity.id
_entity.type
_entity.pdbx_description
1 polymer ?
#
loop_
_entity_poly.entity_id
_entity_poly.type
_entity_poly.pdbx_seq_one_letter_code
_entity_poly.pdbx_strand_id
1 'polypeptide(L)'
;MNRNFQIYKMQTKQIFVQEIIDRMKKVLGFTKDDELANYLGKAKSTPAGWRARSSIPVTEAVQIALQHNISLDWLILGRGSGPELVAPEVMGTVAGVTLDAAEVPGYVDLVVLDMATFHSTSKDRAWKVPRLWLDQEGLTVEDTVMVRAAGDTMIPTIQDGQMVVVDRRPRDSDGVYLVRYLDADTVRFKRVQRMFDGSLRLSNDNPAYTVDVVAREDAERIEFIGYCHASVQQVR
;
A
#
# COMPACT_ATOMS: atom_id res chain seq x y z
N MET A 1 14.43 -29.01 39.28
CA MET A 1 14.36 -27.97 38.24
C MET A 1 15.56 -27.07 38.39
N ASN A 2 16.46 -27.06 37.42
CA ASN A 2 17.87 -26.68 37.57
C ASN A 2 18.04 -25.15 37.68
N ARG A 3 18.70 -24.67 38.76
CA ARG A 3 18.99 -23.24 39.07
C ARG A 3 19.69 -22.55 37.89
N ASN A 4 20.54 -23.24 37.15
CA ASN A 4 21.23 -22.76 35.97
C ASN A 4 20.30 -22.48 34.78
N PHE A 5 19.21 -23.23 34.65
CA PHE A 5 18.23 -23.02 33.60
C PHE A 5 17.39 -21.75 33.82
N GLN A 6 17.11 -21.43 35.09
CA GLN A 6 16.41 -20.17 35.45
C GLN A 6 17.30 -18.95 35.24
N ILE A 7 18.59 -19.03 35.58
CA ILE A 7 19.56 -17.96 35.36
C ILE A 7 19.74 -17.69 33.84
N TYR A 8 19.84 -18.75 33.03
CA TYR A 8 19.94 -18.62 31.58
C TYR A 8 18.70 -17.98 30.95
N LYS A 9 17.49 -18.36 31.37
CA LYS A 9 16.23 -17.73 30.96
C LYS A 9 16.14 -16.26 31.35
N MET A 10 16.59 -15.86 32.52
CA MET A 10 16.59 -14.47 32.98
C MET A 10 17.58 -13.64 32.18
N GLN A 11 18.80 -14.13 31.96
CA GLN A 11 19.81 -13.43 31.17
C GLN A 11 19.37 -13.25 29.71
N THR A 12 18.79 -14.27 29.10
CA THR A 12 18.26 -14.19 27.71
C THR A 12 17.13 -13.17 27.61
N LYS A 13 16.22 -13.10 28.60
CA LYS A 13 15.17 -12.08 28.64
C LYS A 13 15.71 -10.65 28.79
N GLN A 14 16.75 -10.47 29.61
CA GLN A 14 17.37 -9.15 29.79
C GLN A 14 18.06 -8.66 28.54
N ILE A 15 18.80 -9.53 27.84
CA ILE A 15 19.43 -9.21 26.57
C ILE A 15 18.38 -8.81 25.53
N PHE A 16 17.28 -9.54 25.45
CA PHE A 16 16.19 -9.25 24.54
C PHE A 16 15.54 -7.88 24.75
N VAL A 17 15.26 -7.46 26.00
CA VAL A 17 14.71 -6.15 26.32
C VAL A 17 15.70 -5.03 25.99
N GLN A 18 16.99 -5.24 26.25
CA GLN A 18 18.03 -4.29 25.89
C GLN A 18 18.06 -4.03 24.37
N GLU A 19 18.01 -5.08 23.59
CA GLU A 19 18.01 -4.98 22.12
C GLU A 19 16.80 -4.23 21.57
N ILE A 20 15.62 -4.42 22.18
CA ILE A 20 14.42 -3.67 21.81
C ILE A 20 14.62 -2.18 22.07
N ILE A 21 15.11 -1.82 23.26
CA ILE A 21 15.36 -0.43 23.63
C ILE A 21 16.41 0.20 22.68
N ASP A 22 17.44 -0.54 22.32
CA ASP A 22 18.48 -0.05 21.42
C ASP A 22 17.94 0.15 20.00
N ARG A 23 17.07 -0.76 19.51
CA ARG A 23 16.36 -0.57 18.24
C ARG A 23 15.42 0.63 18.27
N MET A 24 14.67 0.85 19.38
CA MET A 24 13.83 2.04 19.55
C MET A 24 14.67 3.33 19.50
N LYS A 25 15.78 3.38 20.21
CA LYS A 25 16.70 4.52 20.16
C LYS A 25 17.27 4.74 18.75
N LYS A 26 17.67 3.66 18.09
CA LYS A 26 18.19 3.70 16.73
C LYS A 26 17.20 4.32 15.74
N VAL A 27 15.91 3.95 15.83
CA VAL A 27 14.83 4.51 15.01
C VAL A 27 14.71 6.02 15.20
N LEU A 28 14.82 6.47 16.45
CA LEU A 28 14.60 7.86 16.83
C LEU A 28 15.88 8.73 16.75
N GLY A 29 17.01 8.14 16.36
CA GLY A 29 18.31 8.83 16.33
C GLY A 29 18.85 9.18 17.72
N PHE A 30 18.38 8.50 18.78
CA PHE A 30 18.78 8.75 20.17
C PHE A 30 19.95 7.85 20.58
N THR A 31 20.79 8.39 21.45
CA THR A 31 21.91 7.64 22.03
C THR A 31 21.67 7.32 23.50
N LYS A 32 20.91 8.16 24.21
CA LYS A 32 20.69 8.05 25.65
C LYS A 32 19.27 7.57 25.97
N ASP A 33 19.13 6.92 27.12
CA ASP A 33 17.85 6.41 27.62
C ASP A 33 16.89 7.53 28.04
N ASP A 34 17.42 8.64 28.54
CA ASP A 34 16.61 9.78 28.94
C ASP A 34 15.98 10.51 27.74
N GLU A 35 16.63 10.50 26.58
CA GLU A 35 16.06 11.00 25.32
C GLU A 35 14.84 10.16 24.91
N LEU A 36 14.97 8.84 24.95
CA LEU A 36 13.88 7.91 24.67
C LEU A 36 12.73 8.09 25.68
N ALA A 37 13.04 8.19 26.97
CA ALA A 37 12.03 8.40 28.01
C ALA A 37 11.28 9.71 27.83
N ASN A 38 11.96 10.80 27.54
CA ASN A 38 11.36 12.11 27.27
C ASN A 38 10.44 12.07 26.03
N TYR A 39 10.89 11.45 24.93
CA TYR A 39 10.08 11.30 23.72
C TYR A 39 8.77 10.54 23.97
N LEU A 40 8.83 9.50 24.81
CA LEU A 40 7.68 8.70 25.20
C LEU A 40 6.81 9.31 26.30
N GLY A 41 7.16 10.50 26.81
CA GLY A 41 6.47 11.14 27.93
C GLY A 41 6.58 10.34 29.24
N LYS A 42 7.67 9.62 29.46
CA LYS A 42 7.92 8.76 30.63
C LYS A 42 9.02 9.31 31.53
N ALA A 43 9.09 8.77 32.74
CA ALA A 43 10.18 9.09 33.65
C ALA A 43 11.54 8.60 33.13
N LYS A 44 12.62 9.32 33.35
CA LYS A 44 13.98 8.99 32.89
C LYS A 44 14.45 7.60 33.32
N SER A 45 13.94 7.08 34.44
CA SER A 45 14.24 5.71 34.91
C SER A 45 13.47 4.60 34.23
N THR A 46 12.53 4.93 33.33
CA THR A 46 11.63 3.94 32.72
C THR A 46 12.38 2.88 31.89
N PRO A 47 13.33 3.22 31.01
CA PRO A 47 14.08 2.21 30.25
C PRO A 47 14.90 1.28 31.16
N ALA A 48 15.52 1.82 32.21
CA ALA A 48 16.21 1.02 33.21
C ALA A 48 15.25 0.07 33.96
N GLY A 49 14.04 0.55 34.26
CA GLY A 49 12.98 -0.24 34.87
C GLY A 49 12.50 -1.39 33.97
N TRP A 50 12.40 -1.19 32.66
CA TRP A 50 12.07 -2.27 31.72
C TRP A 50 13.14 -3.38 31.73
N ARG A 51 14.42 -3.00 31.73
CA ARG A 51 15.53 -3.97 31.82
C ARG A 51 15.48 -4.74 33.14
N ALA A 52 15.36 -4.04 34.26
CA ALA A 52 15.35 -4.67 35.59
C ALA A 52 14.21 -5.68 35.76
N ARG A 53 13.03 -5.40 35.21
CA ARG A 53 11.86 -6.28 35.30
C ARG A 53 11.75 -7.26 34.11
N SER A 54 12.67 -7.22 33.16
CA SER A 54 12.57 -7.97 31.90
C SER A 54 11.22 -7.77 31.19
N SER A 55 10.69 -6.54 31.28
CA SER A 55 9.39 -6.16 30.73
C SER A 55 9.57 -5.59 29.33
N ILE A 56 8.94 -6.21 28.35
CA ILE A 56 8.97 -5.73 26.96
C ILE A 56 8.05 -4.52 26.83
N PRO A 57 8.55 -3.36 26.37
CA PRO A 57 7.74 -2.14 26.18
C PRO A 57 6.90 -2.24 24.90
N VAL A 58 5.91 -3.15 24.86
CA VAL A 58 5.13 -3.43 23.64
C VAL A 58 4.32 -2.22 23.21
N THR A 59 3.65 -1.55 24.13
CA THR A 59 2.83 -0.37 23.81
C THR A 59 3.66 0.75 23.19
N GLU A 60 4.83 1.02 23.76
CA GLU A 60 5.76 2.04 23.28
C GLU A 60 6.39 1.62 21.94
N ALA A 61 6.69 0.35 21.76
CA ALA A 61 7.17 -0.18 20.49
C ALA A 61 6.10 -0.05 19.38
N VAL A 62 4.83 -0.35 19.66
CA VAL A 62 3.72 -0.16 18.71
C VAL A 62 3.57 1.32 18.34
N GLN A 63 3.64 2.21 19.32
CA GLN A 63 3.56 3.65 19.07
C GLN A 63 4.66 4.13 18.13
N ILE A 64 5.93 3.74 18.38
CA ILE A 64 7.07 4.09 17.53
C ILE A 64 6.92 3.47 16.14
N ALA A 65 6.51 2.20 16.06
CA ALA A 65 6.33 1.50 14.80
C ALA A 65 5.31 2.20 13.89
N LEU A 66 4.17 2.62 14.45
CA LEU A 66 3.13 3.34 13.71
C LEU A 66 3.57 4.76 13.30
N GLN A 67 4.24 5.50 14.20
CA GLN A 67 4.66 6.87 13.92
C GLN A 67 5.79 6.95 12.87
N HIS A 68 6.67 5.96 12.86
CA HIS A 68 7.84 5.92 11.98
C HIS A 68 7.75 4.91 10.84
N ASN A 69 6.57 4.29 10.67
CA ASN A 69 6.30 3.28 9.63
C ASN A 69 7.32 2.13 9.61
N ILE A 70 7.58 1.55 10.78
CA ILE A 70 8.59 0.51 10.98
C ILE A 70 7.92 -0.81 11.36
N SER A 71 8.46 -1.91 10.84
CA SER A 71 8.00 -3.26 11.18
C SER A 71 8.16 -3.55 12.68
N LEU A 72 7.07 -3.98 13.32
CA LEU A 72 7.09 -4.48 14.70
C LEU A 72 7.98 -5.73 14.85
N ASP A 73 8.02 -6.60 13.82
CA ASP A 73 8.89 -7.76 13.82
C ASP A 73 10.36 -7.36 13.90
N TRP A 74 10.76 -6.31 13.18
CA TRP A 74 12.11 -5.81 13.31
C TRP A 74 12.33 -5.13 14.65
N LEU A 75 11.41 -4.27 15.08
CA LEU A 75 11.57 -3.50 16.32
C LEU A 75 11.63 -4.40 17.56
N ILE A 76 10.75 -5.41 17.63
CA ILE A 76 10.66 -6.32 18.78
C ILE A 76 11.57 -7.53 18.62
N LEU A 77 11.52 -8.22 17.47
CA LEU A 77 12.19 -9.53 17.28
C LEU A 77 13.54 -9.40 16.56
N GLY A 78 13.86 -8.24 15.97
CA GLY A 78 15.05 -8.04 15.17
C GLY A 78 15.04 -8.78 13.83
N ARG A 79 13.85 -9.20 13.35
CA ARG A 79 13.68 -9.94 12.09
C ARG A 79 13.38 -8.98 10.94
N GLY A 80 13.99 -9.23 9.78
CA GLY A 80 13.85 -8.39 8.59
C GLY A 80 14.84 -7.23 8.56
N SER A 81 14.71 -6.36 7.55
CA SER A 81 15.54 -5.18 7.38
C SER A 81 15.05 -4.08 8.33
N GLY A 82 15.97 -3.54 9.15
CA GLY A 82 15.68 -2.36 9.96
C GLY A 82 15.58 -1.10 9.08
N PRO A 83 15.15 0.03 9.65
CA PRO A 83 15.19 1.28 8.92
C PRO A 83 16.63 1.54 8.49
N GLU A 84 16.85 1.75 7.20
CA GLU A 84 18.09 2.38 6.75
C GLU A 84 18.11 3.78 7.37
N LEU A 85 19.04 4.00 8.28
CA LEU A 85 19.29 5.33 8.80
C LEU A 85 19.92 6.13 7.65
N VAL A 86 19.10 6.80 6.88
CA VAL A 86 19.57 7.94 6.09
C VAL A 86 20.06 8.95 7.12
N ALA A 87 21.35 9.22 7.13
CA ALA A 87 21.94 10.24 7.97
C ALA A 87 21.15 11.55 7.79
N PRO A 88 20.91 12.34 8.85
CA PRO A 88 20.20 13.60 8.72
C PRO A 88 21.10 14.59 7.96
N GLU A 89 20.99 14.65 6.64
CA GLU A 89 21.47 15.80 5.92
C GLU A 89 20.45 16.93 6.08
N VAL A 90 20.83 17.80 6.99
CA VAL A 90 20.52 19.25 7.03
C VAL A 90 19.08 19.66 6.75
N MET A 91 18.37 19.96 7.81
CA MET A 91 17.26 20.91 7.80
C MET A 91 17.76 22.27 7.24
N GLY A 92 17.46 22.52 6.00
CA GLY A 92 17.72 23.77 5.29
C GLY A 92 16.47 24.20 4.53
N THR A 93 15.77 25.18 5.10
CA THR A 93 14.90 26.17 4.48
C THR A 93 13.70 25.68 3.63
N VAL A 94 12.53 25.86 4.21
CA VAL A 94 11.23 25.95 3.54
C VAL A 94 11.25 27.11 2.53
N ALA A 95 11.47 26.76 1.26
CA ALA A 95 11.01 27.48 0.06
C ALA A 95 11.49 26.69 -1.17
N GLY A 96 10.59 26.02 -1.89
CA GLY A 96 10.88 25.38 -3.16
C GLY A 96 11.41 23.95 -3.05
N VAL A 97 10.72 23.07 -2.35
CA VAL A 97 10.99 21.63 -2.38
C VAL A 97 10.38 21.08 -3.66
N THR A 98 11.19 20.99 -4.72
CA THR A 98 11.04 19.89 -5.66
C THR A 98 11.36 18.64 -4.86
N LEU A 99 10.32 17.92 -4.44
CA LEU A 99 10.48 16.54 -4.01
C LEU A 99 10.90 15.76 -5.26
N ASP A 100 12.22 15.66 -5.48
CA ASP A 100 12.73 14.53 -6.24
C ASP A 100 12.11 13.30 -5.59
N ALA A 101 11.44 12.49 -6.40
CA ALA A 101 10.78 11.28 -5.97
C ALA A 101 11.87 10.29 -5.51
N ALA A 102 12.44 10.53 -4.33
CA ALA A 102 13.28 9.54 -3.67
C ALA A 102 12.43 8.28 -3.52
N GLU A 103 12.86 7.20 -4.12
CA GLU A 103 12.22 5.90 -4.01
C GLU A 103 12.05 5.59 -2.51
N VAL A 104 10.82 5.64 -2.04
CA VAL A 104 10.52 5.21 -0.67
C VAL A 104 10.74 3.70 -0.64
N PRO A 105 11.71 3.18 0.13
CA PRO A 105 12.01 1.76 0.14
C PRO A 105 10.74 0.94 0.41
N GLY A 106 10.46 -0.05 -0.44
CA GLY A 106 9.26 -0.90 -0.33
C GLY A 106 7.99 -0.34 -0.97
N TYR A 107 8.04 0.84 -1.60
CA TYR A 107 6.96 1.38 -2.43
C TYR A 107 7.38 1.43 -3.90
N VAL A 108 6.39 1.32 -4.76
CA VAL A 108 6.56 1.46 -6.22
C VAL A 108 5.55 2.46 -6.76
N ASP A 109 5.90 3.10 -7.85
CA ASP A 109 5.04 4.07 -8.51
C ASP A 109 4.22 3.37 -9.61
N LEU A 110 2.89 3.48 -9.50
CA LEU A 110 1.98 3.09 -10.58
C LEU A 110 1.62 4.32 -11.41
N VAL A 111 1.61 4.14 -12.72
CA VAL A 111 1.16 5.18 -13.66
C VAL A 111 -0.31 5.47 -13.42
N VAL A 112 -0.66 6.75 -13.32
CA VAL A 112 -2.06 7.19 -13.22
C VAL A 112 -2.55 7.64 -14.60
N LEU A 113 -3.64 7.00 -15.07
CA LEU A 113 -4.32 7.35 -16.30
C LEU A 113 -5.64 8.05 -16.00
N ASP A 114 -5.96 9.05 -16.79
CA ASP A 114 -7.29 9.65 -16.81
C ASP A 114 -8.19 8.87 -17.77
N MET A 115 -9.39 8.52 -17.32
CA MET A 115 -10.32 7.73 -18.13
C MET A 115 -10.81 8.49 -19.36
N ALA A 116 -10.96 9.81 -19.28
CA ALA A 116 -11.50 10.63 -20.38
C ALA A 116 -10.51 10.77 -21.54
N THR A 117 -9.22 10.90 -21.25
CA THR A 117 -8.17 11.08 -22.26
C THR A 117 -7.38 9.80 -22.53
N PHE A 118 -7.43 8.86 -21.60
CA PHE A 118 -6.62 7.63 -21.57
C PHE A 118 -5.11 7.89 -21.76
N HIS A 119 -4.67 9.05 -21.34
CA HIS A 119 -3.27 9.43 -21.33
C HIS A 119 -2.78 9.63 -19.91
N SER A 120 -1.50 9.44 -19.69
CA SER A 120 -0.86 9.77 -18.41
C SER A 120 -1.04 11.28 -18.16
N THR A 121 -1.65 11.63 -17.04
CA THR A 121 -2.02 13.02 -16.70
C THR A 121 -0.83 13.91 -16.35
N SER A 122 0.34 13.39 -16.29
CA SER A 122 1.71 13.96 -16.29
C SER A 122 2.65 12.97 -15.58
N LYS A 123 3.95 13.05 -15.87
CA LYS A 123 4.98 12.26 -15.16
C LYS A 123 5.01 12.52 -13.64
N ASP A 124 4.30 13.55 -13.18
CA ASP A 124 4.29 14.02 -11.80
C ASP A 124 3.17 13.41 -10.94
N ARG A 125 2.33 12.53 -11.48
CA ARG A 125 1.25 11.87 -10.73
C ARG A 125 1.40 10.37 -10.76
N ALA A 126 2.44 9.87 -10.10
CA ALA A 126 2.53 8.46 -9.77
C ALA A 126 1.74 8.18 -8.48
N TRP A 127 1.06 7.06 -8.43
CA TRP A 127 0.42 6.57 -7.21
C TRP A 127 1.33 5.57 -6.53
N LYS A 128 1.83 5.93 -5.35
CA LYS A 128 2.72 5.06 -4.58
C LYS A 128 1.93 3.96 -3.89
N VAL A 129 2.28 2.72 -4.19
CA VAL A 129 1.70 1.52 -3.55
C VAL A 129 2.79 0.67 -2.91
N PRO A 130 2.51 -0.02 -1.79
CA PRO A 130 3.46 -0.97 -1.24
C PRO A 130 3.74 -2.11 -2.23
N ARG A 131 5.02 -2.36 -2.54
CA ARG A 131 5.41 -3.50 -3.40
C ARG A 131 4.87 -4.82 -2.84
N LEU A 132 4.96 -5.01 -1.52
CA LEU A 132 4.46 -6.21 -0.86
C LEU A 132 2.97 -6.45 -1.14
N TRP A 133 2.16 -5.39 -1.21
CA TRP A 133 0.74 -5.53 -1.55
C TRP A 133 0.56 -6.01 -3.00
N LEU A 134 1.29 -5.44 -3.96
CA LEU A 134 1.25 -5.92 -5.35
C LEU A 134 1.63 -7.40 -5.44
N ASP A 135 2.72 -7.79 -4.76
CA ASP A 135 3.20 -9.18 -4.77
C ASP A 135 2.16 -10.15 -4.15
N GLN A 136 1.50 -9.74 -3.05
CA GLN A 136 0.43 -10.52 -2.40
C GLN A 136 -0.80 -10.69 -3.29
N GLU A 137 -1.15 -9.65 -4.05
CA GLU A 137 -2.26 -9.69 -5.02
C GLU A 137 -1.86 -10.32 -6.36
N GLY A 138 -0.61 -10.75 -6.50
CA GLY A 138 -0.08 -11.33 -7.72
C GLY A 138 0.00 -10.34 -8.88
N LEU A 139 0.13 -9.04 -8.59
CA LEU A 139 0.24 -7.96 -9.57
C LEU A 139 1.70 -7.61 -9.84
N THR A 140 1.98 -7.06 -11.03
CA THR A 140 3.30 -6.53 -11.41
C THR A 140 3.20 -5.03 -11.67
N VAL A 141 4.30 -4.31 -11.47
CA VAL A 141 4.35 -2.86 -11.71
C VAL A 141 4.13 -2.54 -13.18
N GLU A 142 4.68 -3.39 -14.06
CA GLU A 142 4.67 -3.21 -15.52
C GLU A 142 3.27 -3.37 -16.11
N ASP A 143 2.48 -4.27 -15.54
CA ASP A 143 1.13 -4.59 -16.04
C ASP A 143 0.02 -3.88 -15.26
N THR A 144 0.35 -3.15 -14.21
CA THR A 144 -0.64 -2.52 -13.34
C THR A 144 -0.65 -1.01 -13.51
N VAL A 145 -1.83 -0.45 -13.69
CA VAL A 145 -2.03 1.00 -13.74
C VAL A 145 -3.13 1.43 -12.79
N MET A 146 -3.08 2.69 -12.39
CA MET A 146 -4.17 3.34 -11.66
C MET A 146 -5.00 4.15 -12.63
N VAL A 147 -6.32 4.01 -12.59
CA VAL A 147 -7.24 4.76 -13.45
C VAL A 147 -8.20 5.56 -12.58
N ARG A 148 -8.31 6.85 -12.84
CA ARG A 148 -9.32 7.68 -12.20
C ARG A 148 -10.66 7.49 -12.90
N ALA A 149 -11.63 6.93 -12.19
CA ALA A 149 -12.98 6.76 -12.70
C ALA A 149 -13.66 8.11 -12.94
N ALA A 150 -14.49 8.17 -13.98
CA ALA A 150 -15.32 9.32 -14.28
C ALA A 150 -16.76 8.88 -14.55
N GLY A 151 -17.72 9.60 -13.96
CA GLY A 151 -19.14 9.32 -14.06
C GLY A 151 -19.65 8.34 -13.02
N ASP A 152 -20.92 8.02 -13.12
CA ASP A 152 -21.69 7.27 -12.11
C ASP A 152 -22.18 5.92 -12.59
N THR A 153 -21.76 5.47 -13.77
CA THR A 153 -22.25 4.22 -14.41
C THR A 153 -22.01 2.98 -13.59
N MET A 154 -20.99 2.98 -12.73
CA MET A 154 -20.59 1.81 -11.93
C MET A 154 -20.94 1.94 -10.44
N ILE A 155 -21.72 2.94 -10.05
CA ILE A 155 -22.21 3.06 -8.66
C ILE A 155 -23.13 1.86 -8.35
N PRO A 156 -23.02 1.23 -7.16
CA PRO A 156 -22.19 1.61 -6.01
C PRO A 156 -20.76 1.07 -6.02
N THR A 157 -20.38 0.23 -6.99
CA THR A 157 -19.08 -0.48 -6.99
C THR A 157 -17.90 0.46 -7.19
N ILE A 158 -18.02 1.41 -8.12
CA ILE A 158 -17.00 2.42 -8.39
C ILE A 158 -17.68 3.80 -8.39
N GLN A 159 -17.18 4.70 -7.53
CA GLN A 159 -17.69 6.07 -7.42
C GLN A 159 -16.98 7.01 -8.42
N ASP A 160 -17.64 8.12 -8.76
CA ASP A 160 -17.02 9.18 -9.55
C ASP A 160 -15.75 9.71 -8.86
N GLY A 161 -14.67 9.88 -9.64
CA GLY A 161 -13.36 10.32 -9.14
C GLY A 161 -12.56 9.29 -8.37
N GLN A 162 -13.07 8.10 -8.14
CA GLN A 162 -12.40 7.03 -7.42
C GLN A 162 -11.20 6.48 -8.21
N MET A 163 -10.13 6.10 -7.51
CA MET A 163 -8.97 5.47 -8.13
C MET A 163 -9.19 3.96 -8.19
N VAL A 164 -8.98 3.39 -9.37
CA VAL A 164 -9.15 1.95 -9.64
C VAL A 164 -7.82 1.36 -10.07
N VAL A 165 -7.43 0.26 -9.44
CA VAL A 165 -6.27 -0.55 -9.83
C VAL A 165 -6.68 -1.46 -10.97
N VAL A 166 -6.02 -1.35 -12.10
CA VAL A 166 -6.32 -2.10 -13.33
C VAL A 166 -5.11 -2.97 -13.70
N ASP A 167 -5.33 -4.29 -13.74
CA ASP A 167 -4.38 -5.28 -14.24
C ASP A 167 -4.58 -5.45 -15.75
N ARG A 168 -3.56 -5.12 -16.52
CA ARG A 168 -3.61 -5.13 -18.00
C ARG A 168 -3.34 -6.51 -18.61
N ARG A 169 -3.01 -7.50 -17.81
CA ARG A 169 -2.81 -8.86 -18.31
C ARG A 169 -4.12 -9.45 -18.82
N PRO A 170 -4.09 -10.21 -19.93
CA PRO A 170 -5.28 -10.85 -20.45
C PRO A 170 -5.93 -11.79 -19.42
N ARG A 171 -7.24 -11.69 -19.27
CA ARG A 171 -8.05 -12.59 -18.43
C ARG A 171 -9.32 -13.02 -19.16
N ASP A 172 -9.70 -14.29 -18.97
CA ASP A 172 -10.93 -14.87 -19.52
C ASP A 172 -11.99 -15.13 -18.44
N SER A 173 -11.96 -14.37 -17.36
CA SER A 173 -12.95 -14.46 -16.27
C SER A 173 -14.03 -13.39 -16.40
N ASP A 174 -15.19 -13.64 -15.83
CA ASP A 174 -16.19 -12.60 -15.58
C ASP A 174 -15.67 -11.61 -14.56
N GLY A 175 -16.16 -10.36 -14.57
CA GLY A 175 -15.77 -9.35 -13.63
C GLY A 175 -15.94 -7.92 -14.14
N VAL A 176 -15.35 -6.96 -13.44
CA VAL A 176 -15.32 -5.57 -13.88
C VAL A 176 -14.06 -5.32 -14.69
N TYR A 177 -14.23 -4.74 -15.85
CA TYR A 177 -13.14 -4.43 -16.79
C TYR A 177 -13.18 -2.95 -17.18
N LEU A 178 -12.02 -2.41 -17.47
CA LEU A 178 -11.88 -1.22 -18.27
C LEU A 178 -11.85 -1.64 -19.74
N VAL A 179 -12.82 -1.18 -20.52
CA VAL A 179 -12.97 -1.52 -21.93
C VAL A 179 -12.97 -0.27 -22.80
N ARG A 180 -12.49 -0.42 -24.03
CA ARG A 180 -12.61 0.60 -25.06
C ARG A 180 -13.54 0.12 -26.17
N TYR A 181 -14.50 0.97 -26.52
CA TYR A 181 -15.34 0.78 -27.71
C TYR A 181 -14.60 1.38 -28.90
N LEU A 182 -14.09 0.53 -29.80
CA LEU A 182 -13.21 0.98 -30.90
C LEU A 182 -13.92 1.92 -31.87
N ASP A 183 -15.20 1.70 -32.14
CA ASP A 183 -15.97 2.54 -33.07
C ASP A 183 -16.20 3.97 -32.54
N ALA A 184 -16.31 4.12 -31.22
CA ALA A 184 -16.59 5.41 -30.58
C ALA A 184 -15.36 6.00 -29.93
N ASP A 185 -14.24 5.28 -29.91
CA ASP A 185 -13.01 5.61 -29.15
C ASP A 185 -13.29 6.06 -27.71
N THR A 186 -14.21 5.35 -27.06
CA THR A 186 -14.60 5.69 -25.68
C THR A 186 -14.20 4.59 -24.73
N VAL A 187 -13.61 4.98 -23.59
CA VAL A 187 -13.21 4.10 -22.50
C VAL A 187 -14.26 4.11 -21.41
N ARG A 188 -14.66 2.93 -20.93
CA ARG A 188 -15.67 2.75 -19.88
C ARG A 188 -15.32 1.59 -18.94
N PHE A 189 -15.70 1.72 -17.69
CA PHE A 189 -15.80 0.56 -16.81
C PHE A 189 -17.11 -0.18 -17.11
N LYS A 190 -17.03 -1.51 -17.23
CA LYS A 190 -18.18 -2.38 -17.46
C LYS A 190 -18.04 -3.67 -16.68
N ARG A 191 -19.15 -4.20 -16.21
CA ARG A 191 -19.22 -5.56 -15.72
C ARG A 191 -19.43 -6.48 -16.91
N VAL A 192 -18.50 -7.38 -17.12
CA VAL A 192 -18.46 -8.29 -18.26
C VAL A 192 -18.87 -9.67 -17.80
N GLN A 193 -19.82 -10.28 -18.51
CA GLN A 193 -20.17 -11.69 -18.41
C GLN A 193 -19.99 -12.33 -19.79
N ARG A 194 -19.28 -13.45 -19.81
CA ARG A 194 -19.05 -14.23 -21.03
C ARG A 194 -20.14 -15.29 -21.12
N MET A 195 -20.94 -15.23 -22.18
CA MET A 195 -22.05 -16.14 -22.37
C MET A 195 -21.56 -17.43 -23.05
N PHE A 196 -22.30 -18.52 -22.86
CA PHE A 196 -21.92 -19.83 -23.39
C PHE A 196 -21.90 -19.89 -24.95
N ASP A 197 -22.66 -19.01 -25.62
CA ASP A 197 -22.67 -18.86 -27.08
C ASP A 197 -21.51 -18.01 -27.62
N GLY A 198 -20.63 -17.53 -26.72
CA GLY A 198 -19.50 -16.67 -27.03
C GLY A 198 -19.84 -15.17 -27.09
N SER A 199 -21.09 -14.79 -26.91
CA SER A 199 -21.46 -13.36 -26.77
C SER A 199 -20.97 -12.77 -25.44
N LEU A 200 -20.86 -11.44 -25.40
CA LEU A 200 -20.47 -10.68 -24.21
C LEU A 200 -21.66 -9.86 -23.73
N ARG A 201 -21.99 -10.02 -22.45
CA ARG A 201 -22.91 -9.12 -21.78
C ARG A 201 -22.12 -8.06 -21.01
N LEU A 202 -22.27 -6.81 -21.43
CA LEU A 202 -21.62 -5.64 -20.83
C LEU A 202 -22.66 -4.84 -20.04
N SER A 203 -22.62 -4.92 -18.73
CA SER A 203 -23.55 -4.21 -17.85
C SER A 203 -22.88 -3.11 -17.05
N ASN A 204 -23.67 -2.18 -16.59
CA ASN A 204 -23.31 -1.18 -15.60
C ASN A 204 -23.82 -1.64 -14.24
N ASP A 205 -23.11 -1.31 -13.16
CA ASP A 205 -23.59 -1.62 -11.80
C ASP A 205 -24.65 -0.63 -11.35
N ASN A 206 -24.73 0.55 -11.97
CA ASN A 206 -25.81 1.50 -11.79
C ASN A 206 -27.03 1.07 -12.64
N PRO A 207 -28.17 0.70 -12.02
CA PRO A 207 -29.35 0.19 -12.72
C PRO A 207 -30.06 1.23 -13.60
N ALA A 208 -29.69 2.50 -13.49
CA ALA A 208 -30.20 3.55 -14.38
C ALA A 208 -29.72 3.44 -15.83
N TYR A 209 -28.68 2.60 -16.07
CA TYR A 209 -28.05 2.41 -17.37
C TYR A 209 -28.42 1.06 -17.98
N THR A 210 -28.53 1.04 -19.30
CA THR A 210 -28.87 -0.16 -20.07
C THR A 210 -27.71 -1.15 -20.13
N VAL A 211 -28.05 -2.41 -20.41
CA VAL A 211 -27.11 -3.49 -20.65
C VAL A 211 -26.86 -3.62 -22.15
N ASP A 212 -25.61 -3.74 -22.55
CA ASP A 212 -25.21 -4.02 -23.92
C ASP A 212 -24.95 -5.51 -24.08
N VAL A 213 -25.47 -6.13 -25.13
CA VAL A 213 -25.12 -7.50 -25.53
C VAL A 213 -24.38 -7.42 -26.85
N VAL A 214 -23.13 -7.86 -26.85
CA VAL A 214 -22.25 -7.85 -28.01
C VAL A 214 -22.16 -9.27 -28.54
N ALA A 215 -22.60 -9.48 -29.78
CA ALA A 215 -22.52 -10.78 -30.42
C ALA A 215 -21.05 -11.23 -30.59
N ARG A 216 -20.83 -12.53 -30.70
CA ARG A 216 -19.49 -13.09 -30.81
C ARG A 216 -18.69 -12.49 -31.99
N GLU A 217 -19.34 -12.31 -33.13
CA GLU A 217 -18.75 -11.70 -34.33
C GLU A 217 -18.37 -10.23 -34.18
N ASP A 218 -19.02 -9.50 -33.23
CA ASP A 218 -18.73 -8.12 -32.93
C ASP A 218 -17.78 -7.93 -31.74
N ALA A 219 -17.35 -9.01 -31.08
CA ALA A 219 -16.53 -8.95 -29.89
C ALA A 219 -15.18 -8.25 -30.13
N GLU A 220 -14.64 -8.31 -31.35
CA GLU A 220 -13.40 -7.62 -31.74
C GLU A 220 -13.52 -6.08 -31.76
N ARG A 221 -14.75 -5.52 -31.70
CA ARG A 221 -15.00 -4.09 -31.57
C ARG A 221 -14.80 -3.57 -30.13
N ILE A 222 -14.57 -4.49 -29.19
CA ILE A 222 -14.32 -4.18 -27.78
C ILE A 222 -12.88 -4.55 -27.43
N GLU A 223 -12.07 -3.55 -27.13
CA GLU A 223 -10.74 -3.77 -26.55
C GLU A 223 -10.83 -3.89 -25.03
N PHE A 224 -10.35 -4.98 -24.48
CA PHE A 224 -10.19 -5.16 -23.03
C PHE A 224 -8.85 -4.53 -22.60
N ILE A 225 -8.91 -3.34 -21.99
CA ILE A 225 -7.71 -2.64 -21.51
C ILE A 225 -7.15 -3.34 -20.28
N GLY A 226 -8.03 -3.81 -19.38
CA GLY A 226 -7.60 -4.57 -18.23
C GLY A 226 -8.73 -4.87 -17.24
N TYR A 227 -8.41 -5.76 -16.31
CA TYR A 227 -9.31 -6.20 -15.24
C TYR A 227 -9.21 -5.24 -14.03
N CYS A 228 -10.35 -4.81 -13.50
CA CYS A 228 -10.41 -3.98 -12.30
C CYS A 228 -10.19 -4.84 -11.06
N HIS A 229 -9.01 -4.75 -10.48
CA HIS A 229 -8.58 -5.58 -9.36
C HIS A 229 -9.09 -5.05 -8.02
N ALA A 230 -8.94 -3.76 -7.79
CA ALA A 230 -9.33 -3.07 -6.56
C ALA A 230 -9.69 -1.61 -6.82
N SER A 231 -10.42 -0.99 -5.92
CA SER A 231 -10.67 0.44 -5.93
C SER A 231 -10.26 1.07 -4.59
N VAL A 232 -9.73 2.30 -4.64
CA VAL A 232 -9.31 3.06 -3.47
C VAL A 232 -10.35 4.14 -3.20
N GLN A 233 -11.02 4.05 -2.07
CA GLN A 233 -12.02 5.03 -1.66
C GLN A 233 -11.38 6.09 -0.77
N GLN A 234 -11.54 7.37 -1.13
CA GLN A 234 -11.22 8.47 -0.24
C GLN A 234 -12.39 8.66 0.73
N VAL A 235 -12.12 8.55 2.02
CA VAL A 235 -13.07 8.94 3.07
C VAL A 235 -13.06 10.47 3.14
N ARG A 236 -14.21 11.09 2.86
CA ARG A 236 -14.42 12.54 3.00
C ARG A 236 -15.08 12.85 4.32
#